data_dc2097e0deb9dbe948120744d09ad392
#
_entry.id   dc2097e0deb9dbe948120744d09ad392
#
_cell.length_a   1.000
_cell.length_b   1.000
_cell.length_c   1.000
_cell.angle_alpha   90.00
_cell.angle_beta   90.00
_cell.angle_gamma   90.00
#
_symmetry.space_group_name_H-M   'P 1'
#
loop_
_entity.id
_entity.type
_entity.pdbx_description
1 polymer ?
#
loop_
_entity_poly.entity_id
_entity_poly.type
_entity_poly.pdbx_seq_one_letter_code
_entity_poly.pdbx_strand_id
1 'polypeptide(L)'
;MTQFCSKHPELWKFIKFNITVIVTSALDIISYLIFLYIVFAKYNTTPLQGNSILSFLGIKYKGYLFAYLISTTLGYVAAYLMNRKITFHSDINPVYSSIMYILLAVFNIIVSSWIGGFFGSYIKARNLTSPIVEIISKFIIINIPTIWTYPAERFVIQIKKKVKRTSMMIATDLDGTLLASDTNVSGANLNAIKALSESGVETAILTGRTFYEIPPQLRNCGYIKYFVYSNGAGINEKIKGIVDYTPLPKSQSKEIFDILNKYETFVELYSNGFPFVDAEKFGDEKFEYYKIDSGFIPEMHKSRRPIKNLASLLTDDNYKIEMFDVFFRNQAEREKCKAELLEKYGDIEITTSMDNNLEIMKKGVNKGTGLLNLSKISKIELENIIVLGDSENDLTAFKAAKRKYAVSNACEKIKLLADKVICSNDE
;
A
#
# COMPACT_ATOMS: atom_id res chain seq x y z
N MET A 1 -5.81 -22.68 -11.35
CA MET A 1 -6.80 -21.64 -11.68
C MET A 1 -6.50 -20.31 -10.97
N THR A 2 -6.16 -20.31 -9.68
CA THR A 2 -5.79 -19.10 -8.88
C THR A 2 -4.59 -18.32 -9.44
N GLN A 3 -3.58 -19.00 -9.91
CA GLN A 3 -2.34 -18.39 -10.44
C GLN A 3 -2.53 -17.69 -11.80
N PHE A 4 -3.42 -18.20 -12.65
CA PHE A 4 -3.77 -17.57 -13.94
C PHE A 4 -4.60 -16.29 -13.72
N CYS A 5 -5.56 -16.34 -12.79
CA CYS A 5 -6.42 -15.20 -12.47
C CYS A 5 -5.64 -14.00 -11.87
N SER A 6 -4.59 -14.26 -11.12
CA SER A 6 -3.71 -13.21 -10.56
C SER A 6 -2.78 -12.58 -11.60
N LYS A 7 -2.31 -13.37 -12.59
CA LYS A 7 -1.45 -12.88 -13.68
C LYS A 7 -2.20 -12.06 -14.73
N HIS A 8 -3.49 -12.38 -14.99
CA HIS A 8 -4.27 -11.74 -16.06
C HIS A 8 -5.66 -11.27 -15.58
N PRO A 9 -5.73 -10.29 -14.66
CA PRO A 9 -6.99 -9.91 -14.01
C PRO A 9 -8.03 -9.32 -14.97
N GLU A 10 -7.63 -8.59 -16.01
CA GLU A 10 -8.58 -8.03 -17.00
C GLU A 10 -9.12 -9.08 -17.95
N LEU A 11 -8.29 -10.02 -18.39
CA LEU A 11 -8.74 -11.16 -19.20
C LEU A 11 -9.73 -12.01 -18.41
N TRP A 12 -9.50 -12.22 -17.12
CA TRP A 12 -10.42 -12.95 -16.26
C TRP A 12 -11.77 -12.25 -16.09
N LYS A 13 -11.79 -10.93 -15.99
CA LYS A 13 -13.06 -10.15 -15.98
C LYS A 13 -13.80 -10.28 -17.31
N PHE A 14 -13.10 -10.22 -18.42
CA PHE A 14 -13.69 -10.42 -19.75
C PHE A 14 -14.29 -11.82 -19.90
N ILE A 15 -13.61 -12.86 -19.43
CA ILE A 15 -14.14 -14.23 -19.43
C ILE A 15 -15.42 -14.31 -18.57
N LYS A 16 -15.41 -13.77 -17.34
CA LYS A 16 -16.59 -13.73 -16.46
C LYS A 16 -17.76 -12.99 -17.10
N PHE A 17 -17.49 -11.86 -17.77
CA PHE A 17 -18.49 -11.09 -18.49
C PHE A 17 -19.17 -11.94 -19.56
N ASN A 18 -18.40 -12.65 -20.39
CA ASN A 18 -18.96 -13.52 -21.44
C ASN A 18 -19.76 -14.71 -20.86
N ILE A 19 -19.30 -15.29 -19.74
CA ILE A 19 -20.08 -16.30 -19.00
C ILE A 19 -21.42 -15.71 -18.54
N THR A 20 -21.41 -14.49 -17.98
CA THR A 20 -22.64 -13.80 -17.58
C THR A 20 -23.58 -13.60 -18.76
N VAL A 21 -23.05 -13.18 -19.92
CA VAL A 21 -23.87 -13.03 -21.16
C VAL A 21 -24.52 -14.35 -21.55
N ILE A 22 -23.79 -15.46 -21.55
CA ILE A 22 -24.34 -16.77 -21.88
C ILE A 22 -25.47 -17.18 -20.93
N VAL A 23 -25.24 -17.03 -19.61
CA VAL A 23 -26.22 -17.40 -18.56
C VAL A 23 -27.49 -16.54 -18.67
N THR A 24 -27.34 -15.25 -18.87
CA THR A 24 -28.46 -14.32 -18.93
C THR A 24 -29.23 -14.44 -20.25
N SER A 25 -28.56 -14.78 -21.36
CA SER A 25 -29.23 -15.11 -22.63
C SER A 25 -30.05 -16.40 -22.53
N ALA A 26 -29.51 -17.42 -21.82
CA ALA A 26 -30.29 -18.64 -21.57
C ALA A 26 -31.52 -18.34 -20.69
N LEU A 27 -31.40 -17.48 -19.66
CA LEU A 27 -32.52 -17.06 -18.83
C LEU A 27 -33.58 -16.31 -19.65
N ASP A 28 -33.16 -15.39 -20.53
CA ASP A 28 -34.05 -14.66 -21.42
C ASP A 28 -34.85 -15.63 -22.34
N ILE A 29 -34.17 -16.54 -23.01
CA ILE A 29 -34.80 -17.53 -23.89
C ILE A 29 -35.78 -18.41 -23.12
N ILE A 30 -35.39 -18.96 -21.98
CA ILE A 30 -36.26 -19.85 -21.18
C ILE A 30 -37.48 -19.08 -20.67
N SER A 31 -37.29 -17.90 -20.13
CA SER A 31 -38.40 -17.07 -19.63
C SER A 31 -39.32 -16.64 -20.80
N TYR A 32 -38.77 -16.30 -21.97
CA TYR A 32 -39.54 -15.98 -23.15
C TYR A 32 -40.47 -17.16 -23.56
N LEU A 33 -39.97 -18.38 -23.61
CA LEU A 33 -40.75 -19.56 -23.95
C LEU A 33 -41.85 -19.81 -22.90
N ILE A 34 -41.55 -19.66 -21.60
CA ILE A 34 -42.54 -19.80 -20.52
C ILE A 34 -43.64 -18.74 -20.66
N PHE A 35 -43.29 -17.49 -20.85
CA PHE A 35 -44.30 -16.42 -21.01
C PHE A 35 -45.10 -16.57 -22.25
N LEU A 36 -44.49 -16.94 -23.39
CA LEU A 36 -45.16 -17.09 -24.67
C LEU A 36 -46.16 -18.26 -24.67
N TYR A 37 -45.71 -19.44 -24.21
CA TYR A 37 -46.52 -20.65 -24.37
C TYR A 37 -47.38 -21.01 -23.16
N ILE A 38 -47.08 -20.47 -21.98
CA ILE A 38 -47.81 -20.77 -20.75
C ILE A 38 -48.62 -19.57 -20.30
N VAL A 39 -47.96 -18.43 -20.06
CA VAL A 39 -48.59 -17.28 -19.40
C VAL A 39 -49.49 -16.49 -20.39
N PHE A 40 -48.98 -16.17 -21.55
CA PHE A 40 -49.64 -15.34 -22.56
C PHE A 40 -50.20 -16.16 -23.76
N ALA A 41 -50.31 -17.46 -23.62
CA ALA A 41 -50.79 -18.34 -24.70
C ALA A 41 -52.10 -17.86 -25.33
N LYS A 42 -53.05 -17.40 -24.53
CA LYS A 42 -54.36 -16.87 -24.99
C LYS A 42 -54.24 -15.57 -25.81
N TYR A 43 -53.17 -14.83 -25.67
CA TYR A 43 -52.95 -13.55 -26.38
C TYR A 43 -52.08 -13.71 -27.63
N ASN A 44 -51.61 -14.91 -27.96
CA ASN A 44 -50.75 -15.17 -29.11
C ASN A 44 -51.45 -15.00 -30.47
N THR A 45 -52.77 -15.07 -30.47
CA THR A 45 -53.63 -14.83 -31.66
C THR A 45 -54.31 -13.44 -31.60
N THR A 46 -54.15 -12.67 -30.53
CA THR A 46 -54.77 -11.37 -30.40
C THR A 46 -53.94 -10.30 -31.10
N PRO A 47 -54.47 -9.66 -32.19
CA PRO A 47 -53.72 -8.67 -32.94
C PRO A 47 -53.51 -7.37 -32.12
N LEU A 48 -52.38 -6.72 -32.36
CA LEU A 48 -52.09 -5.39 -31.91
C LEU A 48 -52.86 -4.36 -32.76
N GLN A 49 -53.93 -3.78 -32.23
CA GLN A 49 -54.68 -2.71 -32.93
C GLN A 49 -53.99 -1.38 -32.79
N GLY A 50 -53.74 -0.68 -33.90
CA GLY A 50 -53.64 0.78 -33.93
C GLY A 50 -52.25 1.42 -33.65
N ASN A 51 -51.15 0.71 -33.65
CA ASN A 51 -49.84 1.34 -33.38
C ASN A 51 -48.81 1.13 -34.49
N SER A 52 -48.57 2.19 -35.26
CA SER A 52 -47.63 2.19 -36.40
C SER A 52 -46.19 1.87 -36.03
N ILE A 53 -45.72 2.26 -34.80
CA ILE A 53 -44.35 2.01 -34.32
C ILE A 53 -44.10 0.53 -34.01
N LEU A 54 -45.06 -0.16 -33.39
CA LEU A 54 -44.92 -1.57 -33.03
C LEU A 54 -45.07 -2.49 -34.24
N SER A 55 -45.91 -2.09 -35.21
CA SER A 55 -45.99 -2.80 -36.50
C SER A 55 -44.72 -2.62 -37.32
N PHE A 56 -44.03 -1.47 -37.24
CA PHE A 56 -42.72 -1.23 -37.80
C PHE A 56 -41.65 -2.15 -37.21
N LEU A 57 -41.74 -2.49 -35.94
CA LEU A 57 -40.89 -3.47 -35.26
C LEU A 57 -41.26 -4.93 -35.56
N GLY A 58 -42.23 -5.17 -36.41
CA GLY A 58 -42.62 -6.51 -36.86
C GLY A 58 -43.46 -7.31 -35.85
N ILE A 59 -43.91 -6.70 -34.76
CA ILE A 59 -44.67 -7.35 -33.69
C ILE A 59 -46.16 -7.27 -34.03
N LYS A 60 -46.76 -8.40 -34.39
CA LYS A 60 -48.18 -8.46 -34.85
C LYS A 60 -49.16 -8.83 -33.74
N TYR A 61 -48.73 -9.51 -32.70
CA TYR A 61 -49.62 -10.09 -31.67
C TYR A 61 -49.20 -9.69 -30.25
N LYS A 62 -50.18 -9.49 -29.37
CA LYS A 62 -49.99 -9.04 -27.97
C LYS A 62 -49.20 -10.00 -27.12
N GLY A 63 -49.40 -11.32 -27.28
CA GLY A 63 -48.69 -12.34 -26.50
C GLY A 63 -47.18 -12.33 -26.74
N TYR A 64 -46.77 -12.20 -28.01
CA TYR A 64 -45.36 -12.08 -28.36
C TYR A 64 -44.72 -10.82 -27.78
N LEU A 65 -45.43 -9.68 -27.82
CA LEU A 65 -44.94 -8.43 -27.27
C LEU A 65 -44.69 -8.52 -25.75
N PHE A 66 -45.68 -9.02 -25.02
CA PHE A 66 -45.55 -9.12 -23.54
C PHE A 66 -44.50 -10.16 -23.16
N ALA A 67 -44.48 -11.32 -23.81
CA ALA A 67 -43.45 -12.32 -23.54
C ALA A 67 -42.04 -11.79 -23.81
N TYR A 68 -41.82 -11.09 -24.91
CA TYR A 68 -40.52 -10.48 -25.24
C TYR A 68 -40.12 -9.39 -24.26
N LEU A 69 -41.00 -8.44 -23.96
CA LEU A 69 -40.68 -7.33 -23.03
C LEU A 69 -40.31 -7.83 -21.63
N ILE A 70 -41.05 -8.79 -21.10
CA ILE A 70 -40.81 -9.29 -19.74
C ILE A 70 -39.53 -10.13 -19.71
N SER A 71 -39.34 -11.05 -20.65
CA SER A 71 -38.14 -11.91 -20.68
C SER A 71 -36.87 -11.10 -20.86
N THR A 72 -36.88 -10.18 -21.82
CA THR A 72 -35.72 -9.31 -22.06
C THR A 72 -35.42 -8.42 -20.86
N THR A 73 -36.44 -7.88 -20.17
CA THR A 73 -36.24 -7.11 -18.94
C THR A 73 -35.60 -7.96 -17.83
N LEU A 74 -36.08 -9.20 -17.64
CA LEU A 74 -35.48 -10.14 -16.69
C LEU A 74 -34.03 -10.46 -17.04
N GLY A 75 -33.71 -10.68 -18.30
CA GLY A 75 -32.38 -10.91 -18.80
C GLY A 75 -31.43 -9.74 -18.48
N TYR A 76 -31.84 -8.50 -18.78
CA TYR A 76 -31.04 -7.31 -18.47
C TYR A 76 -30.87 -7.08 -16.97
N VAL A 77 -31.91 -7.27 -16.17
CA VAL A 77 -31.80 -7.14 -14.70
C VAL A 77 -30.82 -8.18 -14.15
N ALA A 78 -30.91 -9.42 -14.59
CA ALA A 78 -30.00 -10.47 -14.18
C ALA A 78 -28.56 -10.17 -14.62
N ALA A 79 -28.34 -9.70 -15.84
CA ALA A 79 -27.03 -9.32 -16.37
C ALA A 79 -26.43 -8.18 -15.56
N TYR A 80 -27.21 -7.14 -15.24
CA TYR A 80 -26.78 -6.03 -14.40
C TYR A 80 -26.30 -6.51 -13.02
N LEU A 81 -27.12 -7.33 -12.34
CA LEU A 81 -26.82 -7.82 -10.99
C LEU A 81 -25.60 -8.73 -10.98
N MET A 82 -25.48 -9.65 -11.95
CA MET A 82 -24.34 -10.55 -12.08
C MET A 82 -23.06 -9.78 -12.41
N ASN A 83 -23.10 -8.88 -13.38
CA ASN A 83 -21.95 -8.07 -13.74
C ASN A 83 -21.51 -7.18 -12.56
N ARG A 84 -22.45 -6.55 -11.86
CA ARG A 84 -22.15 -5.71 -10.70
C ARG A 84 -21.48 -6.50 -9.57
N LYS A 85 -22.07 -7.65 -9.18
CA LYS A 85 -21.60 -8.43 -8.01
C LYS A 85 -20.46 -9.38 -8.32
N ILE A 86 -20.51 -10.10 -9.44
CA ILE A 86 -19.63 -11.24 -9.73
C ILE A 86 -18.48 -10.84 -10.66
N THR A 87 -18.77 -10.08 -11.72
CA THR A 87 -17.78 -9.74 -12.74
C THR A 87 -16.89 -8.59 -12.32
N PHE A 88 -17.50 -7.46 -11.90
CA PHE A 88 -16.77 -6.21 -11.66
C PHE A 88 -16.59 -5.88 -10.17
N HIS A 89 -17.36 -6.49 -9.25
CA HIS A 89 -17.35 -6.15 -7.82
C HIS A 89 -17.45 -4.64 -7.59
N SER A 90 -18.48 -4.01 -8.18
CA SER A 90 -18.61 -2.55 -8.24
C SER A 90 -19.14 -1.95 -6.94
N ASP A 91 -18.48 -0.91 -6.45
CA ASP A 91 -18.84 -0.14 -5.24
C ASP A 91 -19.54 1.20 -5.58
N ILE A 92 -19.86 1.44 -6.85
CA ILE A 92 -20.55 2.67 -7.31
C ILE A 92 -21.98 2.73 -6.76
N ASN A 93 -22.49 3.97 -6.61
CA ASN A 93 -23.90 4.20 -6.26
C ASN A 93 -24.83 3.37 -7.17
N PRO A 94 -25.66 2.49 -6.59
CA PRO A 94 -26.56 1.62 -7.37
C PRO A 94 -27.49 2.38 -8.31
N VAL A 95 -28.00 3.54 -7.90
CA VAL A 95 -28.92 4.36 -8.70
C VAL A 95 -28.22 4.86 -9.96
N TYR A 96 -27.01 5.43 -9.82
CA TYR A 96 -26.24 5.91 -10.97
C TYR A 96 -25.94 4.77 -11.95
N SER A 97 -25.41 3.64 -11.46
CA SER A 97 -25.06 2.53 -12.34
C SER A 97 -26.28 1.88 -12.99
N SER A 98 -27.44 1.85 -12.32
CA SER A 98 -28.69 1.38 -12.92
C SER A 98 -29.17 2.28 -14.05
N ILE A 99 -29.15 3.60 -13.86
CA ILE A 99 -29.54 4.56 -14.90
C ILE A 99 -28.65 4.41 -16.13
N MET A 100 -27.32 4.39 -15.93
CA MET A 100 -26.37 4.24 -17.02
C MET A 100 -26.51 2.89 -17.74
N TYR A 101 -26.83 1.81 -17.00
CA TYR A 101 -27.07 0.51 -17.59
C TYR A 101 -28.36 0.47 -18.40
N ILE A 102 -29.43 1.12 -17.94
CA ILE A 102 -30.70 1.25 -18.70
C ILE A 102 -30.45 2.00 -20.01
N LEU A 103 -29.69 3.10 -19.98
CA LEU A 103 -29.33 3.85 -21.20
C LEU A 103 -28.55 2.98 -22.17
N LEU A 104 -27.58 2.19 -21.67
CA LEU A 104 -26.82 1.24 -22.51
C LEU A 104 -27.73 0.14 -23.08
N ALA A 105 -28.66 -0.39 -22.27
CA ALA A 105 -29.61 -1.41 -22.74
C ALA A 105 -30.53 -0.89 -23.87
N VAL A 106 -31.06 0.33 -23.70
CA VAL A 106 -31.87 1.00 -24.72
C VAL A 106 -31.05 1.21 -26.03
N PHE A 107 -29.82 1.70 -25.88
CA PHE A 107 -28.89 1.87 -26.99
C PHE A 107 -28.63 0.55 -27.72
N ASN A 108 -28.35 -0.52 -26.98
CA ASN A 108 -28.12 -1.85 -27.52
C ASN A 108 -29.36 -2.38 -28.30
N ILE A 109 -30.55 -2.18 -27.74
CA ILE A 109 -31.81 -2.59 -28.41
C ILE A 109 -31.97 -1.85 -29.73
N ILE A 110 -31.76 -0.53 -29.76
CA ILE A 110 -31.87 0.28 -30.99
C ILE A 110 -30.87 -0.19 -32.05
N VAL A 111 -29.59 -0.30 -31.66
CA VAL A 111 -28.52 -0.68 -32.60
C VAL A 111 -28.69 -2.12 -33.09
N SER A 112 -29.01 -3.05 -32.20
CA SER A 112 -29.24 -4.47 -32.61
C SER A 112 -30.45 -4.61 -33.51
N SER A 113 -31.53 -3.85 -33.25
CA SER A 113 -32.72 -3.85 -34.12
C SER A 113 -32.41 -3.29 -35.51
N TRP A 114 -31.62 -2.20 -35.55
CA TRP A 114 -31.19 -1.63 -36.84
C TRP A 114 -30.29 -2.58 -37.64
N ILE A 115 -29.27 -3.16 -37.01
CA ILE A 115 -28.38 -4.14 -37.65
C ILE A 115 -29.16 -5.36 -38.10
N GLY A 116 -30.07 -5.88 -37.25
CA GLY A 116 -30.92 -7.03 -37.56
C GLY A 116 -31.82 -6.78 -38.73
N GLY A 117 -32.45 -5.61 -38.81
CA GLY A 117 -33.29 -5.20 -39.95
C GLY A 117 -32.48 -5.08 -41.23
N PHE A 118 -31.28 -4.51 -41.19
CA PHE A 118 -30.40 -4.41 -42.35
C PHE A 118 -29.97 -5.79 -42.86
N PHE A 119 -29.43 -6.64 -41.98
CA PHE A 119 -29.00 -7.99 -42.35
C PHE A 119 -30.16 -8.88 -42.79
N GLY A 120 -31.31 -8.83 -42.14
CA GLY A 120 -32.50 -9.56 -42.53
C GLY A 120 -32.99 -9.18 -43.94
N SER A 121 -33.01 -7.90 -44.26
CA SER A 121 -33.33 -7.39 -45.58
C SER A 121 -32.30 -7.84 -46.64
N TYR A 122 -31.01 -7.81 -46.30
CA TYR A 122 -29.95 -8.26 -47.20
C TYR A 122 -30.02 -9.76 -47.52
N ILE A 123 -30.24 -10.62 -46.49
CA ILE A 123 -30.39 -12.08 -46.64
C ILE A 123 -31.60 -12.40 -47.50
N LYS A 124 -32.74 -11.73 -47.28
CA LYS A 124 -33.96 -11.89 -48.04
C LYS A 124 -33.79 -11.47 -49.52
N ALA A 125 -33.13 -10.35 -49.75
CA ALA A 125 -32.84 -9.87 -51.12
C ALA A 125 -31.94 -10.81 -51.93
N ARG A 126 -31.12 -11.63 -51.27
CA ARG A 126 -30.22 -12.60 -51.87
C ARG A 126 -30.81 -14.02 -51.95
N ASN A 127 -32.07 -14.23 -51.57
CA ASN A 127 -32.73 -15.56 -51.47
C ASN A 127 -31.95 -16.57 -50.57
N LEU A 128 -31.19 -16.08 -49.59
CA LEU A 128 -30.41 -16.92 -48.68
C LEU A 128 -31.22 -17.30 -47.41
N THR A 129 -32.52 -17.41 -47.51
CA THR A 129 -33.45 -17.72 -46.42
C THR A 129 -33.43 -19.20 -46.07
N SER A 130 -32.45 -19.66 -45.33
CA SER A 130 -32.50 -20.96 -44.66
C SER A 130 -32.54 -20.77 -43.13
N PRO A 131 -33.17 -21.68 -42.36
CA PRO A 131 -33.20 -21.61 -40.91
C PRO A 131 -31.80 -21.50 -40.27
N ILE A 132 -30.80 -22.14 -40.85
CA ILE A 132 -29.42 -22.11 -40.40
C ILE A 132 -28.83 -20.72 -40.58
N VAL A 133 -29.03 -20.06 -41.72
CA VAL A 133 -28.53 -18.71 -41.99
C VAL A 133 -29.19 -17.70 -41.07
N GLU A 134 -30.47 -17.85 -40.76
CA GLU A 134 -31.17 -16.98 -39.78
C GLU A 134 -30.63 -17.14 -38.37
N ILE A 135 -30.37 -18.38 -37.91
CA ILE A 135 -29.80 -18.67 -36.60
C ILE A 135 -28.39 -18.07 -36.48
N ILE A 136 -27.53 -18.30 -37.47
CA ILE A 136 -26.15 -17.75 -37.50
C ILE A 136 -26.19 -16.22 -37.51
N SER A 137 -27.07 -15.62 -38.31
CA SER A 137 -27.23 -14.16 -38.35
C SER A 137 -27.66 -13.60 -37.01
N LYS A 138 -28.64 -14.19 -36.34
CA LYS A 138 -29.09 -13.80 -35.00
C LYS A 138 -27.96 -13.93 -33.99
N PHE A 139 -27.21 -15.05 -34.03
CA PHE A 139 -26.08 -15.26 -33.13
C PHE A 139 -25.00 -14.16 -33.29
N ILE A 140 -24.67 -13.79 -34.51
CA ILE A 140 -23.72 -12.71 -34.80
C ILE A 140 -24.26 -11.38 -34.28
N ILE A 141 -25.50 -11.03 -34.57
CA ILE A 141 -26.14 -9.76 -34.21
C ILE A 141 -26.20 -9.59 -32.68
N ILE A 142 -26.53 -10.65 -31.95
CA ILE A 142 -26.57 -10.62 -30.46
C ILE A 142 -25.17 -10.38 -29.85
N ASN A 143 -24.10 -10.85 -30.50
CA ASN A 143 -22.76 -10.73 -30.00
C ASN A 143 -22.05 -9.41 -30.39
N ILE A 144 -22.47 -8.73 -31.45
CA ILE A 144 -21.90 -7.45 -31.87
C ILE A 144 -21.88 -6.41 -30.72
N PRO A 145 -22.98 -6.19 -29.95
CA PRO A 145 -22.98 -5.24 -28.83
C PRO A 145 -21.94 -5.52 -27.74
N THR A 146 -21.46 -6.76 -27.62
CA THR A 146 -20.44 -7.13 -26.61
C THR A 146 -19.17 -6.30 -26.80
N ILE A 147 -18.84 -5.88 -28.01
CA ILE A 147 -17.65 -5.10 -28.37
C ILE A 147 -17.60 -3.78 -27.58
N TRP A 148 -18.73 -3.08 -27.42
CA TRP A 148 -18.82 -1.81 -26.70
C TRP A 148 -19.45 -1.97 -25.31
N THR A 149 -20.29 -2.98 -25.10
CA THR A 149 -20.96 -3.20 -23.80
C THR A 149 -19.94 -3.53 -22.70
N TYR A 150 -18.96 -4.40 -22.98
CA TYR A 150 -17.92 -4.71 -22.01
C TYR A 150 -17.09 -3.46 -21.61
N PRO A 151 -16.52 -2.67 -22.55
CA PRO A 151 -15.85 -1.42 -22.18
C PRO A 151 -16.76 -0.43 -21.45
N ALA A 152 -18.01 -0.25 -21.89
CA ALA A 152 -18.95 0.66 -21.25
C ALA A 152 -19.25 0.22 -19.80
N GLU A 153 -19.55 -1.05 -19.58
CA GLU A 153 -19.75 -1.56 -18.22
C GLU A 153 -18.46 -1.45 -17.38
N ARG A 154 -17.30 -1.82 -17.94
CA ARG A 154 -16.03 -1.87 -17.23
C ARG A 154 -15.52 -0.49 -16.83
N PHE A 155 -15.60 0.48 -17.73
CA PHE A 155 -14.94 1.77 -17.58
C PHE A 155 -15.89 2.95 -17.30
N VAL A 156 -17.20 2.76 -17.44
CA VAL A 156 -18.19 3.83 -17.23
C VAL A 156 -19.22 3.44 -16.16
N ILE A 157 -19.84 2.26 -16.26
CA ILE A 157 -21.00 1.89 -15.43
C ILE A 157 -20.56 1.24 -14.12
N GLN A 158 -19.61 0.32 -14.18
CA GLN A 158 -19.17 -0.53 -13.06
C GLN A 158 -17.74 -0.16 -12.58
N ILE A 159 -17.36 1.10 -12.71
CA ILE A 159 -16.06 1.57 -12.23
C ILE A 159 -15.95 1.24 -10.73
N LYS A 160 -14.94 0.48 -10.32
CA LYS A 160 -14.47 0.62 -8.96
C LYS A 160 -13.96 2.05 -8.83
N LYS A 161 -14.64 2.91 -8.08
CA LYS A 161 -13.96 4.07 -7.54
C LYS A 161 -12.71 3.49 -6.89
N LYS A 162 -11.53 3.81 -7.41
CA LYS A 162 -10.37 3.94 -6.54
C LYS A 162 -10.80 5.02 -5.55
N VAL A 163 -11.37 4.60 -4.43
CA VAL A 163 -11.33 5.41 -3.23
C VAL A 163 -9.84 5.67 -3.14
N LYS A 164 -9.43 6.92 -3.32
CA LYS A 164 -8.19 7.41 -2.76
C LYS A 164 -8.41 7.20 -1.26
N ARG A 165 -8.20 5.96 -0.77
CA ARG A 165 -7.99 5.73 0.64
C ARG A 165 -6.82 6.64 0.89
N THR A 166 -7.04 7.67 1.63
CA THR A 166 -5.97 8.48 2.17
C THR A 166 -5.18 7.47 2.97
N SER A 167 -4.14 6.92 2.33
CA SER A 167 -3.33 5.88 2.98
C SER A 167 -2.76 6.56 4.20
N MET A 168 -3.12 6.09 5.38
CA MET A 168 -2.56 6.55 6.65
C MET A 168 -1.34 5.70 6.98
N MET A 169 -0.39 6.29 7.67
CA MET A 169 0.78 5.60 8.17
C MET A 169 1.00 5.95 9.64
N ILE A 170 1.47 4.97 10.40
CA ILE A 170 2.08 5.18 11.71
C ILE A 170 3.57 4.92 11.55
N ALA A 171 4.39 5.93 11.83
CA ALA A 171 5.84 5.86 11.89
C ALA A 171 6.23 5.91 13.37
N THR A 172 6.72 4.80 13.90
CA THR A 172 7.05 4.68 15.33
C THR A 172 8.55 4.51 15.53
N ASP A 173 9.07 5.20 16.54
CA ASP A 173 10.36 4.86 17.08
C ASP A 173 10.31 3.47 17.75
N LEU A 174 11.48 2.90 18.04
CA LEU A 174 11.63 1.59 18.68
C LEU A 174 11.87 1.71 20.17
N ASP A 175 13.06 2.22 20.54
CA ASP A 175 13.57 2.19 21.91
C ASP A 175 12.84 3.19 22.78
N GLY A 176 12.28 2.72 23.89
CA GLY A 176 11.46 3.58 24.74
C GLY A 176 10.08 3.95 24.18
N THR A 177 9.74 3.50 22.94
CA THR A 177 8.45 3.76 22.29
C THR A 177 7.68 2.49 21.95
N LEU A 178 8.12 1.73 20.95
CA LEU A 178 7.44 0.48 20.55
C LEU A 178 7.92 -0.73 21.34
N LEU A 179 9.21 -0.73 21.72
CA LEU A 179 9.81 -1.77 22.55
C LEU A 179 9.59 -1.44 24.02
N ALA A 180 9.30 -2.46 24.81
CA ALA A 180 9.28 -2.37 26.27
C ALA A 180 10.71 -2.16 26.82
N SER A 181 10.80 -1.84 28.12
CA SER A 181 12.09 -1.61 28.79
C SER A 181 13.02 -2.83 28.77
N ASP A 182 12.50 -4.02 28.53
CA ASP A 182 13.27 -5.26 28.32
C ASP A 182 13.75 -5.45 26.87
N THR A 183 13.59 -4.44 26.02
CA THR A 183 13.93 -4.44 24.59
C THR A 183 13.11 -5.39 23.71
N ASN A 184 12.07 -6.00 24.25
CA ASN A 184 11.15 -6.86 23.51
C ASN A 184 9.92 -6.09 23.00
N VAL A 185 9.35 -6.57 21.89
CA VAL A 185 8.05 -6.08 21.44
C VAL A 185 6.93 -6.83 22.14
N SER A 186 5.98 -6.14 22.73
CA SER A 186 4.85 -6.77 23.40
C SER A 186 3.89 -7.46 22.39
N GLY A 187 3.21 -8.52 22.86
CA GLY A 187 2.17 -9.16 22.06
C GLY A 187 1.01 -8.22 21.73
N ALA A 188 0.73 -7.24 22.61
CA ALA A 188 -0.27 -6.20 22.40
C ALA A 188 0.12 -5.30 21.21
N ASN A 189 1.37 -4.82 21.17
CA ASN A 189 1.89 -4.00 20.09
C ASN A 189 1.91 -4.75 18.75
N LEU A 190 2.29 -6.04 18.72
CA LEU A 190 2.24 -6.85 17.51
C LEU A 190 0.79 -7.03 17.00
N ASN A 191 -0.17 -7.24 17.90
CA ASN A 191 -1.59 -7.34 17.54
C ASN A 191 -2.14 -6.01 17.03
N ALA A 192 -1.73 -4.88 17.62
CA ALA A 192 -2.10 -3.54 17.17
C ALA A 192 -1.56 -3.26 15.76
N ILE A 193 -0.29 -3.57 15.49
CA ILE A 193 0.32 -3.44 14.14
C ILE A 193 -0.44 -4.29 13.12
N LYS A 194 -0.82 -5.51 13.47
CA LYS A 194 -1.64 -6.38 12.62
C LYS A 194 -3.00 -5.73 12.33
N ALA A 195 -3.72 -5.28 13.36
CA ALA A 195 -5.04 -4.64 13.20
C ALA A 195 -4.98 -3.37 12.35
N LEU A 196 -3.93 -2.55 12.51
CA LEU A 196 -3.67 -1.38 11.67
C LEU A 196 -3.52 -1.78 10.20
N SER A 197 -2.69 -2.78 9.91
CA SER A 197 -2.48 -3.28 8.55
C SER A 197 -3.77 -3.83 7.93
N GLU A 198 -4.59 -4.57 8.68
CA GLU A 198 -5.88 -5.09 8.24
C GLU A 198 -6.90 -3.96 7.96
N SER A 199 -6.81 -2.84 8.68
CA SER A 199 -7.62 -1.64 8.43
C SER A 199 -7.10 -0.78 7.27
N GLY A 200 -5.94 -1.13 6.70
CA GLY A 200 -5.32 -0.42 5.58
C GLY A 200 -4.41 0.74 5.98
N VAL A 201 -4.02 0.82 7.27
CA VAL A 201 -3.00 1.74 7.77
C VAL A 201 -1.63 1.09 7.63
N GLU A 202 -0.67 1.77 7.00
CA GLU A 202 0.70 1.28 6.86
C GLU A 202 1.48 1.54 8.16
N THR A 203 2.40 0.65 8.51
CA THR A 203 3.31 0.83 9.65
C THR A 203 4.74 0.94 9.14
N ALA A 204 5.47 1.92 9.67
CA ALA A 204 6.89 2.14 9.46
C ALA A 204 7.63 2.21 10.79
N ILE A 205 8.85 1.70 10.82
CA ILE A 205 9.79 1.88 11.92
C ILE A 205 10.70 3.08 11.59
N LEU A 206 10.98 3.92 12.59
CA LEU A 206 11.80 5.13 12.45
C LEU A 206 12.81 5.17 13.61
N THR A 207 14.00 4.60 13.43
CA THR A 207 14.92 4.31 14.53
C THR A 207 16.36 4.79 14.28
N GLY A 208 17.10 5.02 15.37
CA GLY A 208 18.56 5.20 15.37
C GLY A 208 19.33 3.90 15.15
N ARG A 209 18.74 2.75 15.46
CA ARG A 209 19.36 1.44 15.26
C ARG A 209 19.71 1.21 13.80
N THR A 210 20.74 0.36 13.55
CA THR A 210 21.00 -0.18 12.20
C THR A 210 19.87 -1.12 11.79
N PHE A 211 19.79 -1.42 10.49
CA PHE A 211 18.75 -2.31 9.96
C PHE A 211 18.74 -3.70 10.62
N TYR A 212 19.91 -4.27 10.89
CA TYR A 212 20.01 -5.62 11.45
C TYR A 212 19.88 -5.65 12.99
N GLU A 213 19.95 -4.51 13.68
CA GLU A 213 19.62 -4.39 15.11
C GLU A 213 18.11 -4.32 15.37
N ILE A 214 17.32 -4.01 14.37
CA ILE A 214 15.85 -4.08 14.51
C ILE A 214 15.48 -5.53 14.84
N PRO A 215 14.70 -5.79 15.90
CA PRO A 215 14.35 -7.15 16.30
C PRO A 215 13.82 -8.00 15.14
N PRO A 216 14.28 -9.25 14.97
CA PRO A 216 13.84 -10.13 13.88
C PRO A 216 12.32 -10.31 13.82
N GLN A 217 11.64 -10.25 14.97
CA GLN A 217 10.18 -10.29 15.06
C GLN A 217 9.53 -9.15 14.28
N LEU A 218 10.09 -7.93 14.32
CA LEU A 218 9.61 -6.77 13.58
C LEU A 218 10.09 -6.80 12.12
N ARG A 219 11.38 -7.09 11.88
CA ARG A 219 11.92 -7.17 10.51
C ARG A 219 11.19 -8.22 9.66
N ASN A 220 10.81 -9.34 10.25
CA ASN A 220 10.11 -10.42 9.57
C ASN A 220 8.57 -10.27 9.62
N CYS A 221 8.05 -9.33 10.40
CA CYS A 221 6.61 -9.06 10.51
C CYS A 221 6.01 -8.67 9.16
N GLY A 222 5.02 -9.42 8.68
CA GLY A 222 4.35 -9.18 7.39
C GLY A 222 3.56 -7.87 7.31
N TYR A 223 3.33 -7.23 8.46
CA TYR A 223 2.48 -6.05 8.60
C TYR A 223 3.26 -4.73 8.65
N ILE A 224 4.61 -4.78 8.79
CA ILE A 224 5.50 -3.61 8.72
C ILE A 224 6.09 -3.53 7.32
N LYS A 225 5.95 -2.38 6.68
CA LYS A 225 6.32 -2.20 5.28
C LYS A 225 7.63 -1.45 5.09
N TYR A 226 7.91 -0.47 5.95
CA TYR A 226 9.07 0.39 5.84
C TYR A 226 9.91 0.41 7.11
N PHE A 227 11.20 0.52 6.93
CA PHE A 227 12.19 0.65 8.00
C PHE A 227 13.12 1.80 7.65
N VAL A 228 13.01 2.89 8.40
CA VAL A 228 13.93 4.02 8.40
C VAL A 228 14.90 3.78 9.54
N TYR A 229 16.17 3.56 9.23
CA TYR A 229 17.19 3.12 10.17
C TYR A 229 18.40 4.07 10.16
N SER A 230 19.28 3.94 11.14
CA SER A 230 20.45 4.81 11.33
C SER A 230 20.05 6.29 11.25
N ASN A 231 19.00 6.68 12.01
CA ASN A 231 18.41 8.03 12.04
C ASN A 231 18.03 8.60 10.66
N GLY A 232 17.70 7.75 9.68
CA GLY A 232 17.31 8.19 8.33
C GLY A 232 18.43 8.12 7.31
N ALA A 233 19.59 7.58 7.63
CA ALA A 233 20.65 7.30 6.67
C ALA A 233 20.23 6.22 5.66
N GLY A 234 19.32 5.30 6.04
CA GLY A 234 18.79 4.30 5.15
C GLY A 234 17.28 4.10 5.29
N ILE A 235 16.62 3.80 4.16
CA ILE A 235 15.22 3.36 4.12
C ILE A 235 15.16 2.03 3.39
N ASN A 236 14.58 1.03 4.05
CA ASN A 236 14.31 -0.27 3.48
C ASN A 236 12.79 -0.46 3.32
N GLU A 237 12.36 -0.81 2.11
CA GLU A 237 11.00 -1.31 1.85
C GLU A 237 11.05 -2.84 1.83
N LYS A 238 10.22 -3.48 2.63
CA LYS A 238 10.26 -4.92 2.89
C LYS A 238 10.35 -5.81 1.64
N ILE A 239 9.72 -5.41 0.55
CA ILE A 239 9.69 -6.20 -0.68
C ILE A 239 10.83 -5.81 -1.63
N LYS A 240 11.19 -4.52 -1.68
CA LYS A 240 12.17 -3.97 -2.64
C LYS A 240 13.59 -3.90 -2.10
N GLY A 241 13.77 -4.05 -0.79
CA GLY A 241 15.05 -3.83 -0.15
C GLY A 241 15.34 -2.33 0.08
N ILE A 242 16.61 -1.94 0.01
CA ILE A 242 17.04 -0.54 0.21
C ILE A 242 16.49 0.33 -0.92
N VAL A 243 15.71 1.34 -0.57
CA VAL A 243 15.07 2.28 -1.51
C VAL A 243 15.58 3.72 -1.37
N ASP A 244 16.29 4.03 -0.29
CA ASP A 244 17.02 5.28 -0.07
C ASP A 244 18.23 5.03 0.80
N TYR A 245 19.37 5.70 0.51
CA TYR A 245 20.60 5.50 1.25
C TYR A 245 21.51 6.72 1.15
N THR A 246 21.85 7.32 2.30
CA THR A 246 22.60 8.57 2.38
C THR A 246 23.74 8.46 3.40
N PRO A 247 24.86 7.78 3.06
CA PRO A 247 26.00 7.62 3.95
C PRO A 247 26.86 8.89 4.04
N LEU A 248 27.68 8.97 5.07
CA LEU A 248 28.77 9.95 5.20
C LEU A 248 29.78 9.79 4.05
N PRO A 249 30.35 10.89 3.53
CA PRO A 249 31.50 10.82 2.63
C PRO A 249 32.69 10.15 3.30
N LYS A 250 33.42 9.31 2.59
CA LYS A 250 34.51 8.50 3.13
C LYS A 250 35.66 9.32 3.72
N SER A 251 36.05 10.41 3.05
CA SER A 251 37.06 11.34 3.55
C SER A 251 36.65 11.94 4.88
N GLN A 252 35.39 12.42 4.98
CA GLN A 252 34.84 12.98 6.18
C GLN A 252 34.72 11.96 7.31
N SER A 253 34.31 10.72 7.00
CA SER A 253 34.25 9.64 8.00
C SER A 253 35.62 9.38 8.65
N LYS A 254 36.69 9.37 7.84
CA LYS A 254 38.05 9.20 8.35
C LYS A 254 38.46 10.34 9.27
N GLU A 255 38.22 11.57 8.87
CA GLU A 255 38.59 12.74 9.67
C GLU A 255 37.77 12.85 10.96
N ILE A 256 36.48 12.48 10.95
CA ILE A 256 35.64 12.38 12.16
C ILE A 256 36.25 11.34 13.10
N PHE A 257 36.60 10.17 12.59
CA PHE A 257 37.19 9.10 13.39
C PHE A 257 38.53 9.52 14.01
N ASP A 258 39.37 10.26 13.29
CA ASP A 258 40.63 10.80 13.80
C ASP A 258 40.39 11.82 14.97
N ILE A 259 39.30 12.59 14.92
CA ILE A 259 38.93 13.45 16.05
C ILE A 259 38.45 12.63 17.23
N LEU A 260 37.56 11.66 17.00
CA LEU A 260 37.03 10.80 18.06
C LEU A 260 38.13 10.05 18.82
N ASN A 261 39.20 9.63 18.13
CA ASN A 261 40.36 8.98 18.73
C ASN A 261 41.23 9.89 19.63
N LYS A 262 40.99 11.22 19.65
CA LYS A 262 41.66 12.11 20.60
C LYS A 262 41.01 12.05 21.97
N TYR A 263 39.81 11.52 22.07
CA TYR A 263 39.00 11.40 23.27
C TYR A 263 38.92 9.96 23.73
N GLU A 264 38.64 9.78 24.99
CA GLU A 264 38.41 8.43 25.51
C GLU A 264 36.96 8.01 25.24
N THR A 265 36.77 7.32 24.11
CA THR A 265 35.46 6.98 23.58
C THR A 265 35.30 5.50 23.26
N PHE A 266 34.09 5.01 23.37
CA PHE A 266 33.66 3.77 22.75
C PHE A 266 32.92 4.14 21.44
N VAL A 267 33.51 3.75 20.30
CA VAL A 267 32.99 4.11 18.99
C VAL A 267 32.32 2.92 18.34
N GLU A 268 31.09 3.07 17.93
CA GLU A 268 30.37 2.17 17.03
C GLU A 268 30.33 2.79 15.62
N LEU A 269 30.72 2.03 14.60
CA LEU A 269 30.59 2.38 13.18
C LEU A 269 29.40 1.64 12.59
N TYR A 270 28.38 2.37 12.18
CA TYR A 270 27.24 1.81 11.48
C TYR A 270 27.52 1.78 9.99
N SER A 271 27.52 0.59 9.40
CA SER A 271 27.79 0.41 7.99
C SER A 271 27.05 -0.79 7.43
N ASN A 272 26.45 -0.61 6.24
CA ASN A 272 25.72 -1.66 5.52
C ASN A 272 24.65 -2.35 6.40
N GLY A 273 24.04 -1.59 7.30
CA GLY A 273 23.00 -2.07 8.23
C GLY A 273 23.51 -2.82 9.46
N PHE A 274 24.83 -2.81 9.73
CA PHE A 274 25.45 -3.48 10.90
C PHE A 274 26.27 -2.51 11.74
N PRO A 275 26.25 -2.67 13.07
CA PRO A 275 27.13 -1.94 13.97
C PRO A 275 28.46 -2.70 14.12
N PHE A 276 29.57 -2.01 13.87
CA PHE A 276 30.94 -2.52 14.05
C PHE A 276 31.62 -1.81 15.21
N VAL A 277 32.38 -2.55 16.01
CA VAL A 277 33.08 -2.04 17.20
C VAL A 277 34.53 -2.55 17.23
N ASP A 278 35.39 -1.84 17.96
CA ASP A 278 36.73 -2.29 18.20
C ASP A 278 36.73 -3.51 19.14
N ALA A 279 37.34 -4.62 18.69
CA ALA A 279 37.40 -5.86 19.46
C ALA A 279 38.12 -5.70 20.81
N GLU A 280 39.08 -4.77 20.93
CA GLU A 280 39.81 -4.52 22.18
C GLU A 280 38.98 -3.73 23.21
N LYS A 281 37.94 -3.02 22.72
CA LYS A 281 37.01 -2.27 23.57
C LYS A 281 35.66 -3.01 23.78
N PHE A 282 35.49 -4.22 23.25
CA PHE A 282 34.25 -4.96 23.34
C PHE A 282 34.24 -5.94 24.51
N GLY A 283 33.34 -5.76 25.44
CA GLY A 283 33.13 -6.61 26.62
C GLY A 283 32.58 -5.85 27.81
N ASP A 284 32.03 -6.58 28.82
CA ASP A 284 31.24 -6.03 29.91
C ASP A 284 32.01 -4.99 30.74
N GLU A 285 33.32 -5.24 31.02
CA GLU A 285 34.15 -4.27 31.74
C GLU A 285 34.29 -2.92 31.00
N LYS A 286 34.33 -2.96 29.66
CA LYS A 286 34.40 -1.76 28.84
C LYS A 286 33.02 -1.07 28.74
N PHE A 287 31.96 -1.83 28.65
CA PHE A 287 30.61 -1.28 28.65
C PHE A 287 30.31 -0.54 29.95
N GLU A 288 30.65 -1.12 31.10
CA GLU A 288 30.56 -0.47 32.42
C GLU A 288 31.46 0.77 32.51
N TYR A 289 32.69 0.68 31.99
CA TYR A 289 33.63 1.78 31.97
C TYR A 289 33.10 3.00 31.21
N TYR A 290 32.48 2.79 30.06
CA TYR A 290 31.85 3.84 29.26
C TYR A 290 30.42 4.17 29.68
N LYS A 291 29.94 3.59 30.78
CA LYS A 291 28.58 3.81 31.33
C LYS A 291 27.47 3.52 30.33
N ILE A 292 27.65 2.49 29.54
CA ILE A 292 26.59 2.00 28.67
C ILE A 292 25.51 1.38 29.54
N ASP A 293 24.25 1.71 29.25
CA ASP A 293 23.12 1.23 30.04
C ASP A 293 23.07 -0.30 30.07
N SER A 294 22.94 -0.88 31.27
CA SER A 294 22.95 -2.33 31.45
C SER A 294 21.84 -3.05 30.72
N GLY A 295 20.72 -2.39 30.43
CA GLY A 295 19.62 -2.90 29.64
C GLY A 295 19.99 -3.16 28.18
N PHE A 296 20.99 -2.41 27.64
CA PHE A 296 21.48 -2.58 26.27
C PHE A 296 22.59 -3.63 26.11
N ILE A 297 23.26 -4.02 27.17
CA ILE A 297 24.40 -4.95 27.10
C ILE A 297 24.04 -6.30 26.43
N PRO A 298 22.90 -6.94 26.74
CA PRO A 298 22.51 -8.17 26.05
C PRO A 298 22.32 -7.99 24.53
N GLU A 299 21.81 -6.86 24.10
CA GLU A 299 21.62 -6.55 22.68
C GLU A 299 22.97 -6.23 22.01
N MET A 300 23.89 -5.56 22.70
CA MET A 300 25.24 -5.28 22.20
C MET A 300 26.01 -6.58 21.90
N HIS A 301 26.00 -7.54 22.82
CA HIS A 301 26.62 -8.85 22.60
C HIS A 301 26.04 -9.60 21.41
N LYS A 302 24.78 -9.39 21.12
CA LYS A 302 24.02 -10.11 20.09
C LYS A 302 24.18 -9.49 18.69
N SER A 303 24.26 -8.16 18.62
CA SER A 303 24.18 -7.42 17.34
C SER A 303 25.52 -6.85 16.88
N ARG A 304 26.42 -6.42 17.81
CA ARG A 304 27.69 -5.79 17.47
C ARG A 304 28.65 -6.77 16.81
N ARG A 305 29.43 -6.27 15.87
CA ARG A 305 30.46 -7.02 15.15
C ARG A 305 31.85 -6.53 15.57
N PRO A 306 32.52 -7.22 16.52
CA PRO A 306 33.86 -6.84 16.92
C PRO A 306 34.87 -7.11 15.79
N ILE A 307 35.71 -6.11 15.49
CA ILE A 307 36.81 -6.24 14.52
C ILE A 307 38.10 -5.68 15.12
N LYS A 308 39.25 -6.26 14.72
CA LYS A 308 40.53 -5.86 15.26
C LYS A 308 40.99 -4.46 14.88
N ASN A 309 40.54 -3.95 13.75
CA ASN A 309 40.91 -2.62 13.28
C ASN A 309 39.67 -1.92 12.69
N LEU A 310 39.01 -1.15 13.52
CA LEU A 310 37.81 -0.41 13.13
C LEU A 310 38.11 0.60 12.00
N ALA A 311 39.31 1.20 11.99
CA ALA A 311 39.74 2.13 10.94
C ALA A 311 39.80 1.51 9.56
N SER A 312 39.96 0.19 9.44
CA SER A 312 39.98 -0.48 8.14
C SER A 312 38.71 -0.32 7.35
N LEU A 313 37.56 -0.21 8.01
CA LEU A 313 36.26 0.02 7.36
C LEU A 313 36.23 1.39 6.66
N LEU A 314 36.96 2.37 7.16
CA LEU A 314 37.02 3.72 6.60
C LEU A 314 37.85 3.79 5.29
N THR A 315 38.63 2.76 5.01
CA THR A 315 39.48 2.67 3.80
C THR A 315 38.93 1.70 2.75
N ASP A 316 38.10 0.75 3.16
CA ASP A 316 37.48 -0.23 2.27
C ASP A 316 36.21 0.33 1.59
N ASP A 317 36.16 0.31 0.25
CA ASP A 317 35.04 0.85 -0.54
C ASP A 317 33.73 0.04 -0.41
N ASN A 318 33.80 -1.18 0.10
CA ASN A 318 32.63 -2.00 0.36
C ASN A 318 31.82 -1.53 1.58
N TYR A 319 32.42 -0.72 2.47
CA TYR A 319 31.77 -0.19 3.65
C TYR A 319 31.42 1.28 3.46
N LYS A 320 30.15 1.58 3.62
CA LYS A 320 29.60 2.94 3.54
C LYS A 320 29.09 3.32 4.93
N ILE A 321 29.69 4.34 5.55
CA ILE A 321 29.39 4.73 6.92
C ILE A 321 28.06 5.47 6.97
N GLU A 322 27.10 4.91 7.68
CA GLU A 322 25.77 5.47 7.91
C GLU A 322 25.78 6.48 9.03
N MET A 323 26.46 6.11 10.13
CA MET A 323 26.48 6.88 11.37
C MET A 323 27.68 6.43 12.22
N PHE A 324 28.19 7.33 13.05
CA PHE A 324 28.98 7.00 14.23
C PHE A 324 28.07 7.12 15.44
N ASP A 325 27.99 6.10 16.29
CA ASP A 325 27.43 6.18 17.62
C ASP A 325 28.59 6.07 18.62
N VAL A 326 28.74 7.12 19.45
CA VAL A 326 29.96 7.31 20.23
C VAL A 326 29.60 7.55 21.70
N PHE A 327 30.04 6.66 22.57
CA PHE A 327 29.81 6.77 24.00
C PHE A 327 31.01 7.37 24.72
N PHE A 328 30.73 8.26 25.63
CA PHE A 328 31.71 8.98 26.43
C PHE A 328 31.61 8.61 27.91
N ARG A 329 32.73 8.55 28.58
CA ARG A 329 32.76 8.30 30.02
C ARG A 329 32.12 9.44 30.83
N ASN A 330 32.28 10.69 30.37
CA ASN A 330 31.74 11.86 31.04
C ASN A 330 31.19 12.89 30.05
N GLN A 331 30.23 13.66 30.53
CA GLN A 331 29.51 14.64 29.74
C GLN A 331 30.40 15.82 29.29
N ALA A 332 31.41 16.19 30.06
CA ALA A 332 32.29 17.30 29.72
C ALA A 332 33.14 16.99 28.48
N GLU A 333 33.67 15.77 28.37
CA GLU A 333 34.38 15.33 27.18
C GLU A 333 33.46 15.20 25.97
N ARG A 334 32.23 14.71 26.17
CA ARG A 334 31.21 14.67 25.12
C ARG A 334 30.95 16.05 24.52
N GLU A 335 30.68 17.05 25.37
CA GLU A 335 30.40 18.42 24.90
C GLU A 335 31.63 19.07 24.25
N LYS A 336 32.84 18.80 24.75
CA LYS A 336 34.08 19.27 24.14
C LYS A 336 34.29 18.65 22.75
N CYS A 337 34.12 17.35 22.60
CA CYS A 337 34.21 16.67 21.34
C CYS A 337 33.15 17.18 20.35
N LYS A 338 31.91 17.33 20.79
CA LYS A 338 30.81 17.88 19.98
C LYS A 338 31.14 19.29 19.47
N ALA A 339 31.69 20.16 20.32
CA ALA A 339 32.09 21.51 19.95
C ALA A 339 33.22 21.49 18.88
N GLU A 340 34.27 20.66 19.05
CA GLU A 340 35.34 20.50 18.08
C GLU A 340 34.81 20.01 16.71
N LEU A 341 33.91 19.03 16.73
CA LEU A 341 33.28 18.51 15.50
C LEU A 341 32.46 19.58 14.79
N LEU A 342 31.65 20.36 15.53
CA LEU A 342 30.79 21.39 14.93
C LEU A 342 31.61 22.61 14.46
N GLU A 343 32.73 22.96 15.11
CA GLU A 343 33.65 24.01 14.67
C GLU A 343 34.34 23.62 13.35
N LYS A 344 34.79 22.36 13.23
CA LYS A 344 35.50 21.88 12.06
C LYS A 344 34.56 21.58 10.87
N TYR A 345 33.34 21.07 11.14
CA TYR A 345 32.40 20.62 10.10
C TYR A 345 31.06 21.32 10.20
N GLY A 346 30.74 22.17 9.25
CA GLY A 346 29.40 22.76 9.10
C GLY A 346 28.42 21.84 8.37
N ASP A 347 28.88 20.67 7.92
CA ASP A 347 28.14 19.74 7.03
C ASP A 347 27.92 18.34 7.65
N ILE A 348 27.87 18.27 8.98
CA ILE A 348 27.45 17.09 9.73
C ILE A 348 26.18 17.35 10.52
N GLU A 349 25.49 16.28 10.88
CA GLU A 349 24.37 16.26 11.82
C GLU A 349 24.80 15.53 13.08
N ILE A 350 24.51 16.10 14.25
CA ILE A 350 24.81 15.47 15.54
C ILE A 350 23.54 15.48 16.38
N THR A 351 23.13 14.30 16.84
CA THR A 351 22.03 14.13 17.80
C THR A 351 22.47 13.25 18.97
N THR A 352 21.58 12.97 19.88
CA THR A 352 21.79 12.10 21.03
C THR A 352 20.50 11.34 21.33
N SER A 353 20.62 10.09 21.72
CA SER A 353 19.52 9.26 22.25
C SER A 353 19.70 8.95 23.72
N MET A 354 20.91 9.14 24.26
CA MET A 354 21.28 8.92 25.66
C MET A 354 22.10 10.09 26.21
N ASP A 355 22.21 10.20 27.54
CA ASP A 355 22.93 11.29 28.17
C ASP A 355 24.43 11.34 27.87
N ASN A 356 25.02 10.21 27.50
CA ASN A 356 26.46 10.06 27.33
C ASN A 356 26.89 9.71 25.89
N ASN A 357 25.98 9.72 24.88
CA ASN A 357 26.33 9.43 23.49
C ASN A 357 26.28 10.64 22.56
N LEU A 358 26.94 10.53 21.43
CA LEU A 358 26.76 11.36 20.22
C LEU A 358 26.52 10.47 19.03
N GLU A 359 25.47 10.74 18.29
CA GLU A 359 25.14 10.13 17.02
C GLU A 359 25.50 11.11 15.89
N ILE A 360 26.49 10.77 15.07
CA ILE A 360 27.08 11.66 14.07
C ILE A 360 26.78 11.12 12.68
N MET A 361 26.11 11.94 11.87
CA MET A 361 25.65 11.58 10.54
C MET A 361 26.02 12.66 9.53
N LYS A 362 25.84 12.37 8.25
CA LYS A 362 25.92 13.38 7.21
C LYS A 362 24.87 14.47 7.44
N LYS A 363 25.23 15.72 7.13
CA LYS A 363 24.31 16.87 7.26
C LYS A 363 22.97 16.60 6.57
N GLY A 364 21.92 16.92 7.31
CA GLY A 364 20.55 16.70 6.87
C GLY A 364 20.07 15.25 6.95
N VAL A 365 20.85 14.34 7.51
CA VAL A 365 20.40 12.99 7.85
C VAL A 365 19.94 12.97 9.28
N ASN A 366 18.63 12.87 9.49
CA ASN A 366 17.99 12.75 10.80
C ASN A 366 16.61 12.12 10.63
N LYS A 367 15.95 11.73 11.72
CA LYS A 367 14.62 11.09 11.64
C LYS A 367 13.58 11.94 10.91
N GLY A 368 13.67 13.26 10.95
CA GLY A 368 12.76 14.17 10.24
C GLY A 368 12.93 14.09 8.73
N THR A 369 14.15 14.16 8.21
CA THR A 369 14.41 13.99 6.78
C THR A 369 14.13 12.56 6.32
N GLY A 370 14.42 11.55 7.15
CA GLY A 370 14.01 10.17 6.92
C GLY A 370 12.50 10.06 6.75
N LEU A 371 11.70 10.73 7.59
CA LEU A 371 10.24 10.78 7.48
C LEU A 371 9.78 11.49 6.19
N LEU A 372 10.42 12.60 5.81
CA LEU A 372 10.13 13.32 4.56
C LEU A 372 10.39 12.45 3.33
N ASN A 373 11.50 11.73 3.32
CA ASN A 373 11.84 10.81 2.24
C ASN A 373 10.88 9.61 2.22
N LEU A 374 10.53 9.08 3.38
CA LEU A 374 9.53 8.01 3.50
C LEU A 374 8.16 8.45 2.95
N SER A 375 7.73 9.69 3.24
CA SER A 375 6.48 10.26 2.68
C SER A 375 6.51 10.26 1.15
N LYS A 376 7.62 10.70 0.53
CA LYS A 376 7.79 10.70 -0.94
C LYS A 376 7.78 9.29 -1.52
N ILE A 377 8.50 8.35 -0.90
CA ILE A 377 8.63 6.96 -1.36
C ILE A 377 7.30 6.21 -1.24
N SER A 378 6.62 6.35 -0.10
CA SER A 378 5.32 5.72 0.16
C SER A 378 4.16 6.38 -0.58
N LYS A 379 4.33 7.65 -1.02
CA LYS A 379 3.28 8.53 -1.58
C LYS A 379 2.15 8.80 -0.57
N ILE A 380 2.48 8.78 0.72
CA ILE A 380 1.58 9.15 1.81
C ILE A 380 1.98 10.55 2.28
N GLU A 381 1.05 11.49 2.17
CA GLU A 381 1.28 12.87 2.60
C GLU A 381 1.54 12.94 4.11
N LEU A 382 2.42 13.87 4.55
CA LEU A 382 2.80 14.02 5.96
C LEU A 382 1.62 14.24 6.90
N GLU A 383 0.54 14.86 6.43
CA GLU A 383 -0.69 15.05 7.19
C GLU A 383 -1.42 13.74 7.53
N ASN A 384 -1.09 12.66 6.82
CA ASN A 384 -1.63 11.32 7.00
C ASN A 384 -0.62 10.38 7.68
N ILE A 385 0.51 10.90 8.17
CA ILE A 385 1.50 10.17 8.95
C ILE A 385 1.40 10.61 10.41
N ILE A 386 1.23 9.63 11.30
CA ILE A 386 1.31 9.80 12.73
C ILE A 386 2.69 9.36 13.18
N VAL A 387 3.40 10.20 13.95
CA VAL A 387 4.71 9.87 14.50
C VAL A 387 4.58 9.56 15.99
N LEU A 388 5.23 8.48 16.43
CA LEU A 388 5.37 8.11 17.83
C LEU A 388 6.86 8.18 18.21
N GLY A 389 7.18 8.70 19.39
CA GLY A 389 8.56 8.82 19.84
C GLY A 389 8.68 9.28 21.29
N ASP A 390 9.90 9.26 21.82
CA ASP A 390 10.19 9.55 23.23
C ASP A 390 11.45 10.40 23.47
N SER A 391 12.44 10.38 22.58
CA SER A 391 13.77 10.92 22.84
C SER A 391 14.20 12.07 21.91
N GLU A 392 15.34 12.72 22.19
CA GLU A 392 15.78 13.91 21.46
C GLU A 392 16.01 13.69 19.96
N ASN A 393 16.39 12.48 19.54
CA ASN A 393 16.55 12.17 18.11
C ASN A 393 15.22 12.16 17.34
N ASP A 394 14.06 12.11 18.04
CA ASP A 394 12.72 12.23 17.45
C ASP A 394 12.30 13.68 17.20
N LEU A 395 12.98 14.67 17.80
CA LEU A 395 12.60 16.08 17.68
C LEU A 395 12.43 16.54 16.24
N THR A 396 13.29 16.08 15.34
CA THR A 396 13.22 16.45 13.92
C THR A 396 12.02 15.81 13.22
N ALA A 397 11.66 14.58 13.55
CA ALA A 397 10.47 13.91 13.06
C ALA A 397 9.18 14.56 13.61
N PHE A 398 9.17 14.92 14.89
CA PHE A 398 8.05 15.63 15.52
C PHE A 398 7.83 17.03 14.90
N LYS A 399 8.91 17.74 14.53
CA LYS A 399 8.79 19.02 13.82
C LYS A 399 8.25 18.86 12.39
N ALA A 400 8.61 17.77 11.71
CA ALA A 400 8.18 17.51 10.34
C ALA A 400 6.73 16.98 10.28
N ALA A 401 6.30 16.20 11.27
CA ALA A 401 4.98 15.58 11.31
C ALA A 401 3.88 16.58 11.71
N LYS A 402 2.69 16.42 11.13
CA LYS A 402 1.48 17.15 11.56
C LYS A 402 0.78 16.49 12.75
N ARG A 403 0.89 15.16 12.88
CA ARG A 403 0.32 14.37 13.98
C ARG A 403 1.43 13.65 14.70
N LYS A 404 1.56 13.88 16.01
CA LYS A 404 2.67 13.38 16.81
C LYS A 404 2.22 13.06 18.21
N TYR A 405 2.52 11.88 18.68
CA TYR A 405 2.15 11.41 20.01
C TYR A 405 3.40 10.96 20.76
N ALA A 406 3.53 11.45 21.99
CA ALA A 406 4.60 11.07 22.89
C ALA A 406 4.12 9.94 23.81
N VAL A 407 4.98 8.97 24.09
CA VAL A 407 4.74 8.04 25.18
C VAL A 407 4.94 8.75 26.55
N SER A 408 4.34 8.23 27.63
CA SER A 408 4.39 8.90 28.93
C SER A 408 5.79 8.91 29.55
N ASN A 409 6.65 7.99 29.17
CA ASN A 409 8.07 7.96 29.55
C ASN A 409 8.96 8.86 28.68
N ALA A 410 8.42 9.56 27.67
CA ALA A 410 9.19 10.46 26.82
C ALA A 410 9.82 11.64 27.58
N CYS A 411 10.91 12.18 27.04
CA CYS A 411 11.52 13.39 27.56
C CYS A 411 10.59 14.61 27.44
N GLU A 412 10.76 15.60 28.32
CA GLU A 412 9.87 16.77 28.35
C GLU A 412 9.83 17.55 27.03
N LYS A 413 10.95 17.63 26.30
CA LYS A 413 11.00 18.30 24.98
C LYS A 413 10.05 17.66 23.96
N ILE A 414 9.93 16.35 23.96
CA ILE A 414 9.04 15.58 23.07
C ILE A 414 7.59 15.75 23.52
N LYS A 415 7.30 15.62 24.82
CA LYS A 415 5.96 15.82 25.37
C LYS A 415 5.39 17.20 25.06
N LEU A 416 6.22 18.25 25.14
CA LEU A 416 5.81 19.62 24.80
C LEU A 416 5.44 19.83 23.32
N LEU A 417 6.02 19.03 22.43
CA LEU A 417 5.70 19.09 20.99
C LEU A 417 4.55 18.20 20.60
N ALA A 418 4.20 17.22 21.42
CA ALA A 418 3.20 16.21 21.10
C ALA A 418 1.77 16.79 21.10
N ASP A 419 0.95 16.32 20.17
CA ASP A 419 -0.49 16.61 20.18
C ASP A 419 -1.20 15.85 21.32
N LYS A 420 -0.62 14.73 21.76
CA LYS A 420 -1.12 13.90 22.84
C LYS A 420 0.02 13.09 23.46
N VAL A 421 -0.04 12.94 24.78
CA VAL A 421 0.75 11.96 25.53
C VAL A 421 -0.12 10.70 25.70
N ILE A 422 0.43 9.54 25.34
CA ILE A 422 -0.22 8.23 25.43
C ILE A 422 0.39 7.40 26.57
N CYS A 423 0.02 6.14 26.72
CA CYS A 423 0.57 5.21 27.69
C CYS A 423 2.10 5.08 27.60
N SER A 424 2.73 4.44 28.56
CA SER A 424 4.17 4.16 28.53
C SER A 424 4.45 3.00 27.55
N ASN A 425 5.73 2.85 27.18
CA ASN A 425 6.18 1.73 26.36
C ASN A 425 6.02 0.35 27.04
N ASP A 426 5.83 0.31 28.37
CA ASP A 426 5.64 -0.91 29.16
C ASP A 426 4.15 -1.27 29.39
N GLU A 427 3.22 -0.40 29.00
CA GLU A 427 1.77 -0.61 29.07
C GLU A 427 1.18 -1.07 27.72
#